data_1e802910ed6c15cc816ecfaefeba0cfe
#
_entry.id   1e802910ed6c15cc816ecfaefeba0cfe
#
_cell.length_a   1.000
_cell.length_b   1.000
_cell.length_c   1.000
_cell.angle_alpha   90.00
_cell.angle_beta   90.00
_cell.angle_gamma   90.00
#
_symmetry.space_group_name_H-M   'P 1'
#
loop_
_entity.id
_entity.type
_entity.pdbx_description
1 polymer ?
#
loop_
_entity_poly.entity_id
_entity_poly.type
_entity_poly.pdbx_seq_one_letter_code
_entity_poly.pdbx_strand_id
1 'polypeptide(L)'
;MRKTSLTIQNGRLIDPAHGIDAETDIVLENGKVAFIGKVSKPAGAVFNAAGCIVAPGLIDTHVHLREPGQEAKETIATGAASAVAGGFTTVCCMPNTRPALDTQAQVEFVFKQAAKAGMAHVYPIGAATKGRDGKELSEMGLMAAAGAVGFSDDGTGIASAAVCDQALRYCAMTGKVYMQHCEDHTLGGGAMNAGPLSAKLGLKGWPNIAEDLMIARDIMLSRNQNYACRYHAQHMTTAGGIELLRQGRARYAKDAAALGFDPAEHRLSGEVSPHHLLLTDAGCGAYDTNYKMNPPLRTQADVSALITGVADGTIEVLATDHAPHTAEEKAQSFAQVPFGIIGLEPALALYMKALLWPGVVSWGRLLAMLSWNGAKLVGLQDTKGHLGVGADADVTVIDPDRIWQVDVNAFASRSRNCPFHGWSLKGAVAATVVSGKVKYAPDAGRLTGASPVATTAAGLAQAAQNGSGH
;
A
#
# COMPACT_ATOMS: atom_id res chain seq x y z
N MET A 1 -19.62 -20.83 -20.93
CA MET A 1 -19.58 -19.91 -19.77
C MET A 1 -20.46 -18.71 -20.07
N ARG A 2 -21.34 -18.25 -19.15
CA ARG A 2 -22.09 -17.00 -19.36
C ARG A 2 -21.08 -15.84 -19.38
N LYS A 3 -21.16 -14.99 -20.42
CA LYS A 3 -20.36 -13.75 -20.45
C LYS A 3 -20.69 -12.91 -19.22
N THR A 4 -19.71 -12.69 -18.35
CA THR A 4 -19.88 -11.72 -17.25
C THR A 4 -19.61 -10.33 -17.82
N SER A 5 -20.62 -9.47 -17.78
CA SER A 5 -20.50 -8.07 -18.23
C SER A 5 -21.00 -7.15 -17.12
N LEU A 6 -20.25 -6.09 -16.84
CA LEU A 6 -20.60 -5.00 -15.95
C LEU A 6 -20.36 -3.68 -16.68
N THR A 7 -21.36 -2.82 -16.72
CA THR A 7 -21.21 -1.45 -17.21
C THR A 7 -21.26 -0.48 -16.02
N ILE A 8 -20.28 0.40 -15.87
CA ILE A 8 -20.30 1.48 -14.89
C ILE A 8 -20.61 2.76 -15.67
N GLN A 9 -21.72 3.42 -15.31
CA GLN A 9 -22.26 4.58 -16.05
C GLN A 9 -22.32 5.84 -15.19
N ASN A 10 -22.33 6.99 -15.89
CA ASN A 10 -22.57 8.32 -15.32
C ASN A 10 -21.53 8.80 -14.30
N GLY A 11 -20.34 8.19 -14.25
CA GLY A 11 -19.26 8.62 -13.38
C GLY A 11 -18.27 9.54 -14.10
N ARG A 12 -17.51 10.31 -13.31
CA ARG A 12 -16.30 10.97 -13.79
C ARG A 12 -15.15 9.96 -13.76
N LEU A 13 -14.75 9.46 -14.93
CA LEU A 13 -13.63 8.52 -15.05
C LEU A 13 -12.31 9.29 -15.03
N ILE A 14 -11.43 8.92 -14.10
CA ILE A 14 -10.08 9.48 -14.00
C ILE A 14 -9.09 8.32 -14.11
N ASP A 15 -8.36 8.28 -15.22
CA ASP A 15 -7.24 7.33 -15.44
C ASP A 15 -5.95 8.11 -15.68
N PRO A 16 -5.09 8.23 -14.66
CA PRO A 16 -3.86 9.01 -14.78
C PRO A 16 -2.86 8.43 -15.79
N ALA A 17 -2.86 7.12 -16.00
CA ALA A 17 -1.94 6.46 -16.93
C ALA A 17 -2.21 6.84 -18.39
N HIS A 18 -3.48 7.12 -18.73
CA HIS A 18 -3.91 7.50 -20.07
C HIS A 18 -4.34 8.97 -20.19
N GLY A 19 -4.17 9.76 -19.12
CA GLY A 19 -4.56 11.18 -19.12
C GLY A 19 -6.06 11.41 -19.27
N ILE A 20 -6.91 10.46 -18.88
CA ILE A 20 -8.36 10.58 -18.97
C ILE A 20 -8.89 11.24 -17.69
N ASP A 21 -9.71 12.28 -17.87
CA ASP A 21 -10.51 12.92 -16.82
C ASP A 21 -11.79 13.43 -17.46
N ALA A 22 -12.83 12.60 -17.51
CA ALA A 22 -14.06 12.89 -18.25
C ALA A 22 -15.28 12.13 -17.68
N GLU A 23 -16.46 12.71 -17.86
CA GLU A 23 -17.73 12.00 -17.65
C GLU A 23 -17.97 11.00 -18.78
N THR A 24 -17.71 9.74 -18.53
CA THR A 24 -17.86 8.65 -19.51
C THR A 24 -18.25 7.35 -18.83
N ASP A 25 -18.60 6.34 -19.63
CA ASP A 25 -18.95 5.02 -19.14
C ASP A 25 -17.80 4.05 -19.42
N ILE A 26 -17.72 2.96 -18.66
CA ILE A 26 -16.77 1.88 -18.86
C ILE A 26 -17.49 0.53 -18.88
N VAL A 27 -17.11 -0.33 -19.82
CA VAL A 27 -17.63 -1.71 -19.93
C VAL A 27 -16.53 -2.68 -19.57
N LEU A 28 -16.84 -3.56 -18.65
CA LEU A 28 -15.99 -4.64 -18.17
C LEU A 28 -16.56 -5.97 -18.63
N GLU A 29 -15.77 -6.76 -19.38
CA GLU A 29 -16.20 -8.08 -19.87
C GLU A 29 -15.14 -9.14 -19.59
N ASN A 30 -15.57 -10.29 -19.06
CA ASN A 30 -14.67 -11.43 -18.81
C ASN A 30 -13.42 -11.08 -18.02
N GLY A 31 -13.54 -10.19 -17.04
CA GLY A 31 -12.44 -9.76 -16.19
C GLY A 31 -11.48 -8.74 -16.81
N LYS A 32 -11.84 -8.17 -17.97
CA LYS A 32 -11.02 -7.15 -18.67
C LYS A 32 -11.84 -5.88 -18.96
N VAL A 33 -11.14 -4.75 -19.08
CA VAL A 33 -11.71 -3.52 -19.64
C VAL A 33 -11.96 -3.75 -21.13
N ALA A 34 -13.22 -3.69 -21.55
CA ALA A 34 -13.62 -3.94 -22.92
C ALA A 34 -13.82 -2.66 -23.73
N PHE A 35 -14.34 -1.59 -23.08
CA PHE A 35 -14.66 -0.36 -23.78
C PHE A 35 -14.73 0.83 -22.79
N ILE A 36 -14.31 2.01 -23.23
CA ILE A 36 -14.51 3.30 -22.57
C ILE A 36 -15.21 4.23 -23.57
N GLY A 37 -16.36 4.77 -23.18
CA GLY A 37 -17.17 5.64 -24.02
C GLY A 37 -18.65 5.58 -23.61
N LYS A 38 -19.49 6.47 -24.12
CA LYS A 38 -20.93 6.48 -23.77
C LYS A 38 -21.63 5.22 -24.26
N VAL A 39 -22.42 4.60 -23.38
CA VAL A 39 -23.15 3.33 -23.61
C VAL A 39 -24.65 3.59 -23.50
N SER A 40 -25.37 3.56 -24.63
CA SER A 40 -26.83 3.77 -24.65
C SER A 40 -27.65 2.53 -24.24
N LYS A 41 -27.09 1.33 -24.44
CA LYS A 41 -27.75 0.05 -24.11
C LYS A 41 -26.74 -0.84 -23.41
N PRO A 42 -26.62 -0.74 -22.08
CA PRO A 42 -25.70 -1.58 -21.33
C PRO A 42 -26.15 -3.04 -21.37
N ALA A 43 -25.17 -3.96 -21.47
CA ALA A 43 -25.38 -5.40 -21.36
C ALA A 43 -24.94 -5.90 -19.98
N GLY A 44 -25.73 -6.83 -19.41
CA GLY A 44 -25.40 -7.43 -18.11
C GLY A 44 -25.74 -6.54 -16.92
N ALA A 45 -24.87 -6.58 -15.90
CA ALA A 45 -25.03 -5.75 -14.71
C ALA A 45 -24.70 -4.28 -14.98
N VAL A 46 -25.35 -3.37 -14.27
CA VAL A 46 -25.09 -1.93 -14.38
C VAL A 46 -24.87 -1.34 -13.00
N PHE A 47 -23.79 -0.57 -12.85
CA PHE A 47 -23.53 0.26 -11.67
C PHE A 47 -23.70 1.73 -12.06
N ASN A 48 -24.60 2.45 -11.37
CA ASN A 48 -24.79 3.88 -11.55
C ASN A 48 -23.80 4.66 -10.67
N ALA A 49 -22.78 5.24 -11.29
CA ALA A 49 -21.73 6.01 -10.62
C ALA A 49 -22.00 7.54 -10.63
N ALA A 50 -23.24 7.96 -10.82
CA ALA A 50 -23.59 9.39 -10.79
C ALA A 50 -23.09 10.08 -9.51
N GLY A 51 -22.34 11.18 -9.66
CA GLY A 51 -21.71 11.91 -8.57
C GLY A 51 -20.42 11.27 -8.03
N CYS A 52 -19.99 10.14 -8.61
CA CYS A 52 -18.79 9.44 -8.17
C CYS A 52 -17.61 9.59 -9.14
N ILE A 53 -16.41 9.38 -8.62
CA ILE A 53 -15.18 9.19 -9.39
C ILE A 53 -15.04 7.69 -9.70
N VAL A 54 -14.76 7.36 -10.96
CA VAL A 54 -14.43 6.00 -11.41
C VAL A 54 -12.92 5.98 -11.69
N ALA A 55 -12.19 5.18 -10.95
CA ALA A 55 -10.73 5.14 -10.98
C ALA A 55 -10.22 3.72 -11.24
N PRO A 56 -8.97 3.55 -11.71
CA PRO A 56 -8.29 2.25 -11.63
C PRO A 56 -8.35 1.71 -10.20
N GLY A 57 -8.43 0.39 -10.07
CA GLY A 57 -8.38 -0.24 -8.77
C GLY A 57 -7.14 0.20 -7.99
N LEU A 58 -7.33 0.58 -6.72
CA LEU A 58 -6.23 1.05 -5.90
C LEU A 58 -5.26 -0.10 -5.61
N ILE A 59 -3.98 0.23 -5.48
CA ILE A 59 -2.88 -0.71 -5.25
C ILE A 59 -2.13 -0.25 -3.99
N ASP A 60 -2.04 -1.13 -3.00
CA ASP A 60 -1.23 -0.91 -1.82
C ASP A 60 0.03 -1.79 -1.87
N THR A 61 1.18 -1.16 -1.92
CA THR A 61 2.47 -1.84 -2.06
C THR A 61 3.05 -2.34 -0.75
N HIS A 62 2.37 -2.05 0.40
CA HIS A 62 2.91 -2.35 1.71
C HIS A 62 1.82 -2.69 2.73
N VAL A 63 1.56 -3.99 2.92
CA VAL A 63 0.62 -4.49 3.93
C VAL A 63 1.16 -5.72 4.65
N HIS A 64 0.70 -5.97 5.88
CA HIS A 64 1.05 -7.15 6.67
C HIS A 64 -0.17 -8.05 6.84
N LEU A 65 -0.24 -9.15 6.11
CA LEU A 65 -1.36 -10.10 6.18
C LEU A 65 -1.16 -11.21 7.23
N ARG A 66 0.02 -11.24 7.88
CA ARG A 66 0.31 -12.06 9.05
C ARG A 66 0.24 -13.58 8.84
N GLU A 67 -0.26 -14.07 7.74
CA GLU A 67 -0.35 -15.49 7.38
C GLU A 67 0.77 -15.86 6.37
N PRO A 68 1.56 -16.91 6.66
CA PRO A 68 1.38 -17.95 7.70
C PRO A 68 1.90 -17.56 9.08
N GLY A 69 1.31 -18.19 10.12
CA GLY A 69 1.87 -18.31 11.47
C GLY A 69 1.52 -17.21 12.47
N GLN A 70 0.73 -16.21 12.09
CA GLN A 70 0.24 -15.16 12.98
C GLN A 70 -1.25 -14.84 12.72
N GLU A 71 -2.04 -15.86 12.37
CA GLU A 71 -3.42 -15.76 11.91
C GLU A 71 -4.37 -15.18 12.98
N ALA A 72 -3.96 -15.19 14.25
CA ALA A 72 -4.70 -14.50 15.31
C ALA A 72 -4.80 -12.99 15.08
N LYS A 73 -3.77 -12.39 14.45
CA LYS A 73 -3.70 -10.95 14.14
C LYS A 73 -4.46 -10.60 12.85
N GLU A 74 -4.21 -11.36 11.80
CA GLU A 74 -4.81 -11.19 10.48
C GLU A 74 -4.65 -12.47 9.66
N THR A 75 -5.50 -12.66 8.64
CA THR A 75 -5.33 -13.70 7.61
C THR A 75 -5.29 -13.06 6.24
N ILE A 76 -4.79 -13.76 5.24
CA ILE A 76 -4.85 -13.31 3.84
C ILE A 76 -6.31 -13.04 3.43
N ALA A 77 -7.24 -13.86 3.92
CA ALA A 77 -8.66 -13.70 3.61
C ALA A 77 -9.25 -12.39 4.19
N THR A 78 -9.02 -12.14 5.48
CA THR A 78 -9.59 -10.94 6.15
C THR A 78 -8.87 -9.66 5.74
N GLY A 79 -7.55 -9.70 5.55
CA GLY A 79 -6.81 -8.55 5.03
C GLY A 79 -7.15 -8.21 3.57
N ALA A 80 -7.36 -9.22 2.70
CA ALA A 80 -7.85 -8.98 1.35
C ALA A 80 -9.28 -8.44 1.32
N ALA A 81 -10.14 -8.84 2.28
CA ALA A 81 -11.48 -8.27 2.45
C ALA A 81 -11.40 -6.80 2.93
N SER A 82 -10.51 -6.50 3.88
CA SER A 82 -10.23 -5.13 4.34
C SER A 82 -9.73 -4.24 3.20
N ALA A 83 -8.84 -4.76 2.35
CA ALA A 83 -8.38 -4.08 1.14
C ALA A 83 -9.54 -3.70 0.22
N VAL A 84 -10.42 -4.66 -0.08
CA VAL A 84 -11.61 -4.44 -0.92
C VAL A 84 -12.54 -3.38 -0.29
N ALA A 85 -12.77 -3.41 1.03
CA ALA A 85 -13.56 -2.40 1.71
C ALA A 85 -12.95 -0.99 1.61
N GLY A 86 -11.61 -0.90 1.60
CA GLY A 86 -10.84 0.34 1.41
C GLY A 86 -10.69 0.78 -0.05
N GLY A 87 -11.22 0.02 -1.02
CA GLY A 87 -11.10 0.33 -2.46
C GLY A 87 -9.85 -0.25 -3.13
N PHE A 88 -9.01 -0.99 -2.40
CA PHE A 88 -7.82 -1.62 -2.95
C PHE A 88 -8.19 -2.94 -3.64
N THR A 89 -7.87 -3.04 -4.92
CA THR A 89 -8.06 -4.26 -5.70
C THR A 89 -6.82 -5.14 -5.70
N THR A 90 -5.69 -4.56 -5.33
CA THR A 90 -4.38 -5.23 -5.29
C THR A 90 -3.60 -4.79 -4.05
N VAL A 91 -3.00 -5.74 -3.36
CA VAL A 91 -2.10 -5.48 -2.24
C VAL A 91 -0.83 -6.31 -2.34
N CYS A 92 0.30 -5.76 -1.88
CA CYS A 92 1.57 -6.47 -1.78
C CYS A 92 1.86 -6.78 -0.31
N CYS A 93 1.92 -8.07 0.05
CA CYS A 93 2.12 -8.46 1.44
C CYS A 93 3.61 -8.65 1.78
N MET A 94 4.03 -8.07 2.91
CA MET A 94 5.39 -8.12 3.41
C MET A 94 5.78 -9.51 3.94
N PRO A 95 7.09 -9.85 3.92
CA PRO A 95 7.57 -11.19 4.21
C PRO A 95 7.70 -11.52 5.70
N ASN A 96 7.31 -10.64 6.63
CA ASN A 96 7.51 -10.77 8.07
C ASN A 96 6.48 -11.68 8.76
N THR A 97 6.28 -12.84 8.18
CA THR A 97 5.43 -13.93 8.68
C THR A 97 6.25 -14.97 9.48
N ARG A 98 5.63 -16.07 9.94
CA ARG A 98 6.28 -17.19 10.62
C ARG A 98 5.84 -18.52 10.04
N PRO A 99 6.69 -19.17 9.19
CA PRO A 99 8.03 -18.72 8.78
C PRO A 99 7.97 -17.48 7.87
N ALA A 100 9.10 -16.81 7.72
CA ALA A 100 9.25 -15.69 6.78
C ALA A 100 9.00 -16.16 5.33
N LEU A 101 8.54 -15.27 4.44
CA LEU A 101 8.36 -15.62 3.01
C LEU A 101 9.74 -15.60 2.30
N ASP A 102 10.61 -16.57 2.59
CA ASP A 102 11.99 -16.64 2.10
C ASP A 102 12.27 -17.81 1.14
N THR A 103 11.23 -18.55 0.76
CA THR A 103 11.29 -19.65 -0.21
C THR A 103 10.16 -19.60 -1.24
N GLN A 104 10.37 -20.30 -2.37
CA GLN A 104 9.35 -20.47 -3.41
C GLN A 104 8.02 -20.99 -2.85
N ALA A 105 8.06 -22.00 -1.98
CA ALA A 105 6.85 -22.65 -1.45
C ALA A 105 5.96 -21.68 -0.65
N GLN A 106 6.55 -20.72 0.06
CA GLN A 106 5.79 -19.71 0.79
C GLN A 106 5.16 -18.68 -0.15
N VAL A 107 5.84 -18.31 -1.24
CA VAL A 107 5.26 -17.46 -2.30
C VAL A 107 4.02 -18.13 -2.91
N GLU A 108 4.13 -19.41 -3.27
CA GLU A 108 3.02 -20.21 -3.82
C GLU A 108 1.87 -20.36 -2.80
N PHE A 109 2.20 -20.51 -1.52
CA PHE A 109 1.21 -20.56 -0.43
C PHE A 109 0.36 -19.28 -0.40
N VAL A 110 0.99 -18.10 -0.46
CA VAL A 110 0.27 -16.81 -0.47
C VAL A 110 -0.71 -16.74 -1.63
N PHE A 111 -0.27 -17.07 -2.85
CA PHE A 111 -1.16 -17.07 -4.02
C PHE A 111 -2.33 -18.04 -3.87
N LYS A 112 -2.09 -19.22 -3.32
CA LYS A 112 -3.13 -20.22 -3.08
C LYS A 112 -4.18 -19.72 -2.08
N GLN A 113 -3.76 -19.09 -0.98
CA GLN A 113 -4.68 -18.54 0.02
C GLN A 113 -5.45 -17.33 -0.55
N ALA A 114 -4.79 -16.46 -1.30
CA ALA A 114 -5.43 -15.33 -1.96
C ALA A 114 -6.50 -15.78 -2.98
N ALA A 115 -6.20 -16.80 -3.79
CA ALA A 115 -7.15 -17.38 -4.72
C ALA A 115 -8.36 -18.00 -4.01
N LYS A 116 -8.14 -18.66 -2.87
CA LYS A 116 -9.22 -19.22 -2.04
C LYS A 116 -10.09 -18.12 -1.44
N ALA A 117 -9.51 -17.01 -0.98
CA ALA A 117 -10.25 -15.88 -0.43
C ALA A 117 -11.11 -15.18 -1.50
N GLY A 118 -10.62 -15.11 -2.75
CA GLY A 118 -11.35 -14.55 -3.88
C GLY A 118 -11.74 -13.08 -3.73
N MET A 119 -10.96 -12.29 -2.98
CA MET A 119 -11.15 -10.86 -2.72
C MET A 119 -10.18 -10.01 -3.54
N ALA A 120 -9.36 -9.15 -2.95
CA ALA A 120 -8.29 -8.43 -3.63
C ALA A 120 -7.22 -9.40 -4.16
N HIS A 121 -6.52 -8.99 -5.20
CA HIS A 121 -5.29 -9.66 -5.63
C HIS A 121 -4.21 -9.45 -4.58
N VAL A 122 -3.54 -10.52 -4.15
CA VAL A 122 -2.45 -10.46 -3.17
C VAL A 122 -1.17 -10.93 -3.85
N TYR A 123 -0.16 -10.06 -3.87
CA TYR A 123 1.15 -10.36 -4.41
C TYR A 123 2.17 -10.41 -3.27
N PRO A 124 2.95 -11.49 -3.12
CA PRO A 124 3.97 -11.57 -2.09
C PRO A 124 5.20 -10.73 -2.44
N ILE A 125 5.71 -10.00 -1.44
CA ILE A 125 7.08 -9.52 -1.39
C ILE A 125 7.89 -10.62 -0.71
N GLY A 126 8.95 -11.10 -1.37
CA GLY A 126 9.83 -12.12 -0.79
C GLY A 126 10.81 -11.49 0.21
N ALA A 127 11.24 -12.26 1.22
CA ALA A 127 12.35 -11.84 2.07
C ALA A 127 13.65 -11.78 1.25
N ALA A 128 14.43 -10.72 1.40
CA ALA A 128 15.71 -10.60 0.73
C ALA A 128 16.77 -11.51 1.37
N THR A 129 16.69 -11.72 2.70
CA THR A 129 17.59 -12.62 3.42
C THR A 129 16.81 -13.76 4.08
N LYS A 130 17.48 -14.89 4.31
CA LYS A 130 16.92 -16.07 5.00
C LYS A 130 16.42 -15.66 6.40
N GLY A 131 15.18 -16.00 6.70
CA GLY A 131 14.54 -15.64 7.96
C GLY A 131 14.46 -14.13 8.21
N ARG A 132 14.83 -13.28 7.26
CA ARG A 132 14.98 -11.81 7.40
C ARG A 132 16.01 -11.43 8.47
N ASP A 133 17.11 -12.19 8.56
CA ASP A 133 18.13 -11.98 9.58
C ASP A 133 19.28 -11.04 9.12
N GLY A 134 19.24 -10.56 7.88
CA GLY A 134 20.20 -9.61 7.33
C GLY A 134 21.60 -10.18 7.06
N LYS A 135 21.77 -11.52 7.03
CA LYS A 135 23.09 -12.17 6.95
C LYS A 135 23.34 -12.88 5.62
N GLU A 136 22.41 -13.70 5.19
CA GLU A 136 22.54 -14.53 3.99
C GLU A 136 21.33 -14.30 3.07
N LEU A 137 21.56 -14.13 1.76
CA LEU A 137 20.47 -13.97 0.80
C LEU A 137 19.56 -15.20 0.78
N SER A 138 18.27 -14.97 0.62
CA SER A 138 17.26 -15.98 0.39
C SER A 138 17.29 -16.52 -1.05
N GLU A 139 16.36 -17.38 -1.41
CA GLU A 139 16.20 -17.92 -2.76
C GLU A 139 15.48 -16.93 -3.70
N MET A 140 15.97 -15.67 -3.76
CA MET A 140 15.32 -14.57 -4.49
C MET A 140 14.97 -14.92 -5.93
N GLY A 141 15.84 -15.63 -6.65
CA GLY A 141 15.60 -16.02 -8.05
C GLY A 141 14.42 -16.98 -8.19
N LEU A 142 14.31 -18.00 -7.32
CA LEU A 142 13.21 -18.96 -7.32
C LEU A 142 11.90 -18.28 -6.89
N MET A 143 11.94 -17.41 -5.89
CA MET A 143 10.77 -16.64 -5.47
C MET A 143 10.29 -15.68 -6.57
N ALA A 144 11.20 -15.02 -7.28
CA ALA A 144 10.85 -14.17 -8.43
C ALA A 144 10.16 -14.97 -9.54
N ALA A 145 10.67 -16.17 -9.85
CA ALA A 145 10.08 -17.09 -10.83
C ALA A 145 8.69 -17.60 -10.38
N ALA A 146 8.48 -17.79 -9.07
CA ALA A 146 7.18 -18.15 -8.49
C ALA A 146 6.19 -16.97 -8.42
N GLY A 147 6.60 -15.75 -8.76
CA GLY A 147 5.72 -14.59 -8.86
C GLY A 147 5.88 -13.53 -7.77
N ALA A 148 6.90 -13.61 -6.91
CA ALA A 148 7.21 -12.51 -6.00
C ALA A 148 7.48 -11.23 -6.79
N VAL A 149 6.87 -10.10 -6.38
CA VAL A 149 6.90 -8.85 -7.15
C VAL A 149 8.00 -7.88 -6.69
N GLY A 150 8.61 -8.14 -5.54
CA GLY A 150 9.71 -7.38 -4.96
C GLY A 150 10.36 -8.15 -3.82
N PHE A 151 11.38 -7.57 -3.20
CA PHE A 151 12.09 -8.16 -2.07
C PHE A 151 12.31 -7.13 -0.96
N SER A 152 12.17 -7.56 0.28
CA SER A 152 12.32 -6.74 1.48
C SER A 152 12.63 -7.60 2.70
N ASP A 153 13.39 -7.06 3.65
CA ASP A 153 13.43 -7.59 5.02
C ASP A 153 12.62 -6.68 5.96
N ASP A 154 11.45 -6.24 5.49
CA ASP A 154 10.61 -5.29 6.20
C ASP A 154 10.39 -5.65 7.67
N GLY A 155 10.40 -4.59 8.50
CA GLY A 155 10.36 -4.64 9.96
C GLY A 155 11.73 -4.91 10.62
N THR A 156 12.79 -5.20 9.85
CA THR A 156 14.16 -5.33 10.35
C THR A 156 15.19 -4.59 9.49
N GLY A 157 15.00 -4.53 8.17
CA GLY A 157 15.97 -3.99 7.24
C GLY A 157 17.28 -4.80 7.16
N ILE A 158 18.14 -4.51 6.19
CA ILE A 158 19.46 -5.13 6.07
C ILE A 158 20.53 -4.16 6.60
N ALA A 159 21.09 -4.44 7.78
CA ALA A 159 22.10 -3.59 8.40
C ALA A 159 23.46 -3.65 7.67
N SER A 160 23.87 -4.83 7.18
CA SER A 160 25.15 -5.01 6.48
C SER A 160 25.12 -4.37 5.09
N ALA A 161 25.99 -3.37 4.85
CA ALA A 161 26.14 -2.78 3.53
C ALA A 161 26.53 -3.81 2.45
N ALA A 162 27.35 -4.80 2.78
CA ALA A 162 27.78 -5.85 1.85
C ALA A 162 26.60 -6.76 1.45
N VAL A 163 25.74 -7.15 2.39
CA VAL A 163 24.56 -7.97 2.11
C VAL A 163 23.52 -7.16 1.34
N CYS A 164 23.34 -5.88 1.69
CA CYS A 164 22.44 -4.98 0.95
C CYS A 164 22.89 -4.78 -0.51
N ASP A 165 24.19 -4.58 -0.75
CA ASP A 165 24.78 -4.51 -2.11
C ASP A 165 24.49 -5.78 -2.93
N GLN A 166 24.61 -6.95 -2.32
CA GLN A 166 24.27 -8.22 -2.96
C GLN A 166 22.76 -8.33 -3.26
N ALA A 167 21.89 -7.93 -2.32
CA ALA A 167 20.43 -7.92 -2.51
C ALA A 167 20.03 -7.00 -3.68
N LEU A 168 20.57 -5.77 -3.73
CA LEU A 168 20.35 -4.82 -4.83
C LEU A 168 20.79 -5.41 -6.18
N ARG A 169 21.93 -6.06 -6.23
CA ARG A 169 22.44 -6.74 -7.44
C ARG A 169 21.52 -7.86 -7.90
N TYR A 170 21.02 -8.67 -6.96
CA TYR A 170 20.08 -9.75 -7.27
C TYR A 170 18.73 -9.20 -7.75
N CYS A 171 18.23 -8.13 -7.15
CA CYS A 171 17.02 -7.44 -7.62
C CYS A 171 17.20 -6.91 -9.06
N ALA A 172 18.36 -6.34 -9.39
CA ALA A 172 18.67 -5.93 -10.77
C ALA A 172 18.63 -7.11 -11.75
N MET A 173 19.21 -8.27 -11.37
CA MET A 173 19.21 -9.48 -12.22
C MET A 173 17.82 -10.05 -12.46
N THR A 174 16.93 -9.96 -11.48
CA THR A 174 15.54 -10.49 -11.55
C THR A 174 14.54 -9.45 -12.08
N GLY A 175 14.97 -8.21 -12.31
CA GLY A 175 14.08 -7.10 -12.70
C GLY A 175 13.10 -6.68 -11.60
N LYS A 176 13.34 -7.09 -10.34
CA LYS A 176 12.46 -6.79 -9.21
C LYS A 176 12.95 -5.57 -8.43
N VAL A 177 12.04 -4.94 -7.68
CA VAL A 177 12.37 -3.84 -6.78
C VAL A 177 12.90 -4.38 -5.46
N TYR A 178 13.91 -3.69 -4.88
CA TYR A 178 14.31 -3.85 -3.49
C TYR A 178 13.64 -2.76 -2.66
N MET A 179 12.86 -3.17 -1.64
CA MET A 179 12.11 -2.29 -0.76
C MET A 179 12.73 -2.35 0.64
N GLN A 180 13.19 -1.21 1.15
CA GLN A 180 13.94 -1.18 2.40
C GLN A 180 13.14 -0.53 3.53
N HIS A 181 12.96 -1.27 4.61
CA HIS A 181 12.63 -0.72 5.91
C HIS A 181 13.88 0.01 6.43
N CYS A 182 13.85 1.34 6.34
CA CYS A 182 15.03 2.17 6.55
C CYS A 182 15.25 2.43 8.05
N GLU A 183 15.96 1.50 8.71
CA GLU A 183 16.24 1.60 10.14
C GLU A 183 17.62 1.06 10.48
N ASP A 184 18.50 1.92 10.99
CA ASP A 184 19.73 1.47 11.62
C ASP A 184 19.42 1.06 13.07
N HIS A 185 19.37 -0.25 13.31
CA HIS A 185 19.05 -0.83 14.64
C HIS A 185 20.07 -0.51 15.70
N THR A 186 21.30 -0.12 15.35
CA THR A 186 22.32 0.28 16.33
C THR A 186 21.98 1.63 16.98
N LEU A 187 21.20 2.45 16.28
CA LEU A 187 20.67 3.74 16.75
C LEU A 187 19.20 3.65 17.18
N GLY A 188 18.48 2.65 16.69
CA GLY A 188 17.05 2.44 16.90
C GLY A 188 16.70 1.80 18.24
N GLY A 189 15.56 1.08 18.24
CA GLY A 189 15.07 0.35 19.42
C GLY A 189 14.45 1.24 20.48
N GLY A 190 13.98 2.43 20.11
CA GLY A 190 13.13 3.30 20.94
C GLY A 190 11.66 2.87 20.90
N ALA A 191 10.85 3.45 21.79
CA ALA A 191 9.40 3.22 21.81
C ALA A 191 8.62 4.27 21.01
N MET A 192 9.21 5.42 20.75
CA MET A 192 8.63 6.57 20.04
C MET A 192 9.74 7.47 19.49
N ASN A 193 9.38 8.55 18.79
CA ASN A 193 10.31 9.56 18.30
C ASN A 193 11.20 10.13 19.42
N ALA A 194 12.51 10.27 19.15
CA ALA A 194 13.44 10.90 20.08
C ALA A 194 13.20 12.42 20.14
N GLY A 195 13.00 12.94 21.33
CA GLY A 195 12.79 14.36 21.53
C GLY A 195 12.35 14.72 22.95
N PRO A 196 11.94 15.98 23.17
CA PRO A 196 11.50 16.42 24.48
C PRO A 196 10.35 15.62 25.07
N LEU A 197 9.42 15.14 24.21
CA LEU A 197 8.28 14.36 24.65
C LEU A 197 8.70 12.97 25.14
N SER A 198 9.55 12.25 24.43
CA SER A 198 10.03 10.92 24.87
C SER A 198 10.80 11.04 26.20
N ALA A 199 11.62 12.07 26.37
CA ALA A 199 12.31 12.35 27.64
C ALA A 199 11.32 12.62 28.77
N LYS A 200 10.29 13.45 28.54
CA LYS A 200 9.23 13.75 29.52
C LYS A 200 8.45 12.50 29.93
N LEU A 201 8.18 11.60 28.99
CA LEU A 201 7.44 10.36 29.22
C LEU A 201 8.31 9.24 29.81
N GLY A 202 9.61 9.42 29.92
CA GLY A 202 10.54 8.39 30.37
C GLY A 202 10.67 7.22 29.39
N LEU A 203 10.39 7.45 28.09
CA LEU A 203 10.48 6.45 27.04
C LEU A 203 11.77 6.61 26.24
N LYS A 204 12.40 5.48 25.87
CA LYS A 204 13.55 5.50 24.96
C LYS A 204 13.12 6.09 23.62
N GLY A 205 13.80 7.13 23.18
CA GLY A 205 13.55 7.78 21.90
C GLY A 205 14.22 7.05 20.73
N TRP A 206 13.67 7.24 19.53
CA TRP A 206 14.16 6.72 18.27
C TRP A 206 14.54 7.88 17.35
N PRO A 207 15.83 8.16 17.13
CA PRO A 207 16.28 9.35 16.44
C PRO A 207 16.04 9.25 14.93
N ASN A 208 15.78 10.39 14.27
CA ASN A 208 15.59 10.49 12.82
C ASN A 208 16.81 9.97 12.05
N ILE A 209 18.02 10.19 12.56
CA ILE A 209 19.27 9.78 11.91
C ILE A 209 19.35 8.26 11.66
N ALA A 210 18.59 7.43 12.41
CA ALA A 210 18.54 5.99 12.18
C ALA A 210 17.91 5.63 10.81
N GLU A 211 16.93 6.44 10.36
CA GLU A 211 16.32 6.33 9.04
C GLU A 211 17.21 6.97 7.97
N ASP A 212 17.68 8.20 8.22
CA ASP A 212 18.46 8.99 7.26
C ASP A 212 19.74 8.29 6.82
N LEU A 213 20.49 7.68 7.76
CA LEU A 213 21.73 6.96 7.45
C LEU A 213 21.50 5.76 6.54
N MET A 214 20.42 5.01 6.75
CA MET A 214 20.12 3.85 5.91
C MET A 214 19.70 4.28 4.51
N ILE A 215 18.86 5.30 4.38
CA ILE A 215 18.48 5.87 3.08
C ILE A 215 19.73 6.37 2.33
N ALA A 216 20.61 7.14 3.00
CA ALA A 216 21.83 7.64 2.39
C ALA A 216 22.73 6.50 1.89
N ARG A 217 22.96 5.49 2.73
CA ARG A 217 23.75 4.30 2.38
C ARG A 217 23.19 3.59 1.15
N ASP A 218 21.87 3.33 1.14
CA ASP A 218 21.24 2.53 0.10
C ASP A 218 21.18 3.25 -1.24
N ILE A 219 21.00 4.57 -1.25
CA ILE A 219 21.14 5.39 -2.45
C ILE A 219 22.58 5.32 -2.99
N MET A 220 23.60 5.33 -2.12
CA MET A 220 24.99 5.18 -2.53
C MET A 220 25.28 3.78 -3.09
N LEU A 221 24.75 2.73 -2.47
CA LEU A 221 24.87 1.34 -2.95
C LEU A 221 24.15 1.14 -4.28
N SER A 222 22.94 1.68 -4.42
CA SER A 222 22.20 1.67 -5.69
C SER A 222 23.00 2.32 -6.82
N ARG A 223 23.61 3.47 -6.55
CA ARG A 223 24.50 4.16 -7.49
C ARG A 223 25.75 3.34 -7.83
N ASN A 224 26.34 2.62 -6.87
CA ASN A 224 27.49 1.74 -7.09
C ASN A 224 27.15 0.61 -8.09
N GLN A 225 25.88 0.21 -8.18
CA GLN A 225 25.36 -0.71 -9.20
C GLN A 225 24.96 0.01 -10.52
N ASN A 226 25.44 1.22 -10.76
CA ASN A 226 25.00 2.07 -11.88
C ASN A 226 23.48 2.23 -11.97
N TYR A 227 22.78 2.24 -10.83
CA TYR A 227 21.31 2.25 -10.74
C TYR A 227 20.62 1.11 -11.53
N ALA A 228 21.30 0.00 -11.78
CA ALA A 228 20.72 -1.15 -12.47
C ALA A 228 19.58 -1.80 -11.66
N CYS A 229 19.54 -1.58 -10.35
CA CYS A 229 18.46 -1.98 -9.46
C CYS A 229 17.41 -0.87 -9.31
N ARG A 230 16.19 -1.27 -8.92
CA ARG A 230 15.17 -0.35 -8.41
C ARG A 230 15.19 -0.41 -6.89
N TYR A 231 15.44 0.75 -6.25
CA TYR A 231 15.42 0.92 -4.80
C TYR A 231 14.22 1.73 -4.38
N HIS A 232 13.51 1.25 -3.36
CA HIS A 232 12.35 1.91 -2.80
C HIS A 232 12.49 2.06 -1.28
N ALA A 233 12.48 3.31 -0.79
CA ALA A 233 12.46 3.60 0.64
C ALA A 233 11.02 3.46 1.15
N GLN A 234 10.77 2.46 2.00
CA GLN A 234 9.44 2.21 2.57
C GLN A 234 9.12 3.27 3.63
N HIS A 235 7.81 3.55 3.84
CA HIS A 235 7.22 4.34 4.92
C HIS A 235 8.13 5.46 5.46
N MET A 236 8.61 6.35 4.59
CA MET A 236 9.49 7.47 4.97
C MET A 236 8.83 8.38 6.00
N THR A 237 9.62 8.83 7.00
CA THR A 237 9.09 9.62 8.10
C THR A 237 9.87 10.89 8.43
N THR A 238 11.08 11.04 7.91
CA THR A 238 12.00 12.12 8.32
C THR A 238 12.21 13.16 7.23
N ALA A 239 12.38 14.42 7.63
CA ALA A 239 12.75 15.51 6.72
C ALA A 239 14.11 15.25 6.05
N GLY A 240 15.06 14.65 6.79
CA GLY A 240 16.39 14.28 6.27
C GLY A 240 16.29 13.22 5.17
N GLY A 241 15.50 12.17 5.40
CA GLY A 241 15.27 11.11 4.41
C GLY A 241 14.65 11.62 3.11
N ILE A 242 13.67 12.53 3.19
CA ILE A 242 13.06 13.17 2.02
C ILE A 242 14.11 13.94 1.21
N GLU A 243 14.96 14.73 1.89
CA GLU A 243 15.99 15.51 1.21
C GLU A 243 17.04 14.60 0.55
N LEU A 244 17.44 13.52 1.21
CA LEU A 244 18.36 12.52 0.66
C LEU A 244 17.77 11.85 -0.60
N LEU A 245 16.51 11.46 -0.57
CA LEU A 245 15.83 10.88 -1.73
C LEU A 245 15.73 11.89 -2.89
N ARG A 246 15.37 13.15 -2.60
CA ARG A 246 15.30 14.24 -3.59
C ARG A 246 16.63 14.44 -4.31
N GLN A 247 17.71 14.53 -3.54
CA GLN A 247 19.08 14.68 -4.07
C GLN A 247 19.51 13.44 -4.88
N GLY A 248 19.20 12.23 -4.37
CA GLY A 248 19.46 10.97 -5.05
C GLY A 248 18.78 10.89 -6.41
N ARG A 249 17.49 11.25 -6.48
CA ARG A 249 16.71 11.29 -7.74
C ARG A 249 17.22 12.34 -8.71
N ALA A 250 17.55 13.54 -8.23
CA ALA A 250 18.15 14.58 -9.07
C ALA A 250 19.50 14.13 -9.64
N ARG A 251 20.28 13.40 -8.88
CA ARG A 251 21.54 12.79 -9.36
C ARG A 251 21.28 11.70 -10.38
N TYR A 252 20.35 10.78 -10.08
CA TYR A 252 19.94 9.74 -11.03
C TYR A 252 19.52 10.34 -12.38
N ALA A 253 18.67 11.36 -12.38
CA ALA A 253 18.22 12.01 -13.61
C ALA A 253 19.35 12.59 -14.47
N LYS A 254 20.43 13.08 -13.83
CA LYS A 254 21.64 13.55 -14.55
C LYS A 254 22.45 12.40 -15.15
N ASP A 255 22.55 11.29 -14.43
CA ASP A 255 23.39 10.16 -14.82
C ASP A 255 22.64 9.21 -15.79
N ALA A 256 21.30 9.23 -15.82
CA ALA A 256 20.44 8.25 -16.50
C ALA A 256 20.76 8.11 -18.01
N ALA A 257 20.93 9.23 -18.71
CA ALA A 257 21.24 9.20 -20.14
C ALA A 257 22.57 8.52 -20.44
N ALA A 258 23.58 8.72 -19.59
CA ALA A 258 24.89 8.06 -19.73
C ALA A 258 24.83 6.56 -19.39
N LEU A 259 23.85 6.16 -18.59
CA LEU A 259 23.62 4.79 -18.13
C LEU A 259 22.64 4.01 -19.04
N GLY A 260 22.03 4.66 -20.02
CA GLY A 260 21.05 4.05 -20.92
C GLY A 260 19.67 3.81 -20.28
N PHE A 261 19.31 4.58 -19.26
CA PHE A 261 18.01 4.52 -18.59
C PHE A 261 17.12 5.71 -18.96
N ASP A 262 15.82 5.52 -18.89
CA ASP A 262 14.86 6.62 -18.95
C ASP A 262 14.83 7.34 -17.59
N PRO A 263 15.12 8.66 -17.54
CA PRO A 263 15.01 9.43 -16.30
C PRO A 263 13.62 9.38 -15.65
N ALA A 264 12.57 9.15 -16.44
CA ALA A 264 11.20 9.01 -15.93
C ALA A 264 10.92 7.68 -15.22
N GLU A 265 11.80 6.68 -15.33
CA GLU A 265 11.62 5.40 -14.61
C GLU A 265 11.71 5.52 -13.09
N HIS A 266 12.34 6.60 -12.58
CA HIS A 266 12.53 6.84 -11.14
C HIS A 266 12.99 5.57 -10.39
N ARG A 267 14.19 5.09 -10.72
CA ARG A 267 14.76 3.89 -10.08
C ARG A 267 15.02 4.05 -8.58
N LEU A 268 14.98 5.29 -8.10
CA LEU A 268 14.94 5.65 -6.68
C LEU A 268 13.55 6.19 -6.37
N SER A 269 12.82 5.56 -5.49
CA SER A 269 11.46 5.93 -5.12
C SER A 269 11.23 5.84 -3.62
N GLY A 270 10.13 6.40 -3.12
CA GLY A 270 9.74 6.31 -1.73
C GLY A 270 8.23 6.37 -1.56
N GLU A 271 7.77 5.83 -0.44
CA GLU A 271 6.36 5.81 -0.05
C GLU A 271 6.14 6.50 1.29
N VAL A 272 4.89 6.89 1.55
CA VAL A 272 4.45 7.44 2.83
C VAL A 272 3.10 6.87 3.21
N SER A 273 2.92 6.63 4.53
CA SER A 273 1.69 6.08 5.09
C SER A 273 0.76 7.18 5.60
N PRO A 274 -0.58 6.96 5.66
CA PRO A 274 -1.53 7.99 6.07
C PRO A 274 -1.30 8.46 7.50
N HIS A 275 -0.87 7.57 8.41
CA HIS A 275 -0.58 7.92 9.79
C HIS A 275 0.65 8.83 9.92
N HIS A 276 1.66 8.71 9.05
CA HIS A 276 2.80 9.63 9.03
C HIS A 276 2.49 11.00 8.42
N LEU A 277 1.41 11.14 7.65
CA LEU A 277 0.94 12.42 7.11
C LEU A 277 -0.01 13.18 8.04
N LEU A 278 -0.69 12.48 8.96
CA LEU A 278 -1.79 13.05 9.75
C LEU A 278 -1.53 13.07 11.26
N LEU A 279 -0.61 12.24 11.75
CA LEU A 279 -0.33 12.10 13.16
C LEU A 279 1.09 12.56 13.49
N THR A 280 1.32 13.00 14.72
CA THR A 280 2.63 13.32 15.24
C THR A 280 2.92 12.52 16.50
N ASP A 281 4.16 12.60 16.99
CA ASP A 281 4.57 12.01 18.26
C ASP A 281 3.76 12.52 19.46
N ALA A 282 3.10 13.67 19.35
CA ALA A 282 2.18 14.18 20.36
C ALA A 282 1.05 13.20 20.71
N GLY A 283 0.62 12.36 19.75
CA GLY A 283 -0.37 11.29 19.98
C GLY A 283 0.07 10.25 21.01
N CYS A 284 1.37 10.07 21.20
CA CYS A 284 1.92 9.17 22.22
C CYS A 284 1.81 9.73 23.65
N GLY A 285 1.45 11.00 23.80
CA GLY A 285 1.46 11.72 25.08
C GLY A 285 0.56 11.13 26.18
N ALA A 286 -0.49 10.40 25.79
CA ALA A 286 -1.39 9.70 26.71
C ALA A 286 -1.05 8.22 26.88
N TYR A 287 0.08 7.73 26.35
CA TYR A 287 0.45 6.33 26.30
C TYR A 287 -0.58 5.45 25.56
N ASP A 288 -1.38 6.03 24.64
CA ASP A 288 -2.29 5.24 23.81
C ASP A 288 -1.46 4.37 22.84
N THR A 289 -1.54 3.07 23.05
CA THR A 289 -0.77 2.07 22.31
C THR A 289 -1.10 2.00 20.82
N ASN A 290 -2.25 2.54 20.40
CA ASN A 290 -2.63 2.66 18.99
C ASN A 290 -1.77 3.67 18.21
N TYR A 291 -1.06 4.58 18.90
CA TYR A 291 -0.13 5.53 18.28
C TYR A 291 1.32 4.97 18.18
N LYS A 292 1.57 3.74 18.67
CA LYS A 292 2.90 3.13 18.57
C LYS A 292 3.10 2.48 17.22
N MET A 293 3.98 3.07 16.41
CA MET A 293 4.30 2.65 15.04
C MET A 293 5.81 2.55 14.81
N ASN A 294 6.24 1.75 13.85
CA ASN A 294 7.61 1.67 13.35
C ASN A 294 7.62 1.83 11.82
N PRO A 295 8.30 2.87 11.27
CA PRO A 295 9.01 3.95 11.98
C PRO A 295 8.07 4.77 12.88
N PRO A 296 8.59 5.43 13.93
CA PRO A 296 7.73 6.16 14.86
C PRO A 296 7.09 7.39 14.22
N LEU A 297 5.90 7.75 14.71
CA LEU A 297 5.30 9.05 14.41
C LEU A 297 6.28 10.16 14.83
N ARG A 298 6.55 11.09 13.91
CA ARG A 298 7.58 12.14 14.06
C ARG A 298 6.97 13.47 14.48
N THR A 299 7.79 14.50 14.44
CA THR A 299 7.37 15.87 14.76
C THR A 299 6.51 16.49 13.64
N GLN A 300 5.83 17.60 13.95
CA GLN A 300 5.10 18.37 12.94
C GLN A 300 6.00 18.88 11.81
N ALA A 301 7.27 19.17 12.09
CA ALA A 301 8.24 19.60 11.08
C ALA A 301 8.52 18.46 10.06
N ASP A 302 8.65 17.23 10.54
CA ASP A 302 8.81 16.05 9.67
C ASP A 302 7.54 15.81 8.84
N VAL A 303 6.35 15.87 9.44
CA VAL A 303 5.06 15.77 8.71
C VAL A 303 4.96 16.80 7.60
N SER A 304 5.37 18.06 7.88
CA SER A 304 5.37 19.12 6.87
C SER A 304 6.34 18.85 5.73
N ALA A 305 7.51 18.26 6.03
CA ALA A 305 8.49 17.85 5.01
C ALA A 305 7.96 16.70 4.14
N LEU A 306 7.26 15.72 4.74
CA LEU A 306 6.60 14.65 3.98
C LEU A 306 5.56 15.21 3.01
N ILE A 307 4.68 16.11 3.46
CA ILE A 307 3.67 16.77 2.60
C ILE A 307 4.36 17.54 1.46
N THR A 308 5.46 18.23 1.74
CA THR A 308 6.26 18.92 0.71
C THR A 308 6.87 17.92 -0.26
N GLY A 309 7.40 16.79 0.22
CA GLY A 309 7.93 15.72 -0.63
C GLY A 309 6.87 15.06 -1.52
N VAL A 310 5.62 14.97 -1.04
CA VAL A 310 4.48 14.60 -1.88
C VAL A 310 4.18 15.70 -2.90
N ALA A 311 4.15 16.96 -2.51
CA ALA A 311 3.81 18.08 -3.41
C ALA A 311 4.81 18.22 -4.57
N ASP A 312 6.10 18.11 -4.32
CA ASP A 312 7.16 18.26 -5.33
C ASP A 312 7.48 16.98 -6.13
N GLY A 313 6.90 15.84 -5.75
CA GLY A 313 7.08 14.56 -6.45
C GLY A 313 8.26 13.74 -5.98
N THR A 314 8.93 14.10 -4.91
CA THR A 314 9.97 13.28 -4.28
C THR A 314 9.39 11.96 -3.79
N ILE A 315 8.22 12.00 -3.13
CA ILE A 315 7.41 10.83 -2.78
C ILE A 315 6.37 10.61 -3.88
N GLU A 316 6.28 9.42 -4.40
CA GLU A 316 5.39 9.11 -5.53
C GLU A 316 4.48 7.91 -5.31
N VAL A 317 4.59 7.21 -4.18
CA VAL A 317 3.74 6.06 -3.81
C VAL A 317 3.08 6.35 -2.47
N LEU A 318 1.82 5.97 -2.34
CA LEU A 318 1.06 5.98 -1.10
C LEU A 318 0.77 4.53 -0.72
N ALA A 319 1.23 4.12 0.46
CA ALA A 319 1.05 2.77 0.97
C ALA A 319 0.62 2.81 2.44
N THR A 320 -0.20 1.86 2.88
CA THR A 320 -0.83 1.98 4.20
C THR A 320 0.06 1.55 5.34
N ASP A 321 0.99 0.64 5.09
CA ASP A 321 1.69 -0.10 6.14
C ASP A 321 0.68 -0.67 7.16
N HIS A 322 -0.38 -1.30 6.64
CA HIS A 322 -1.41 -1.95 7.44
C HIS A 322 -0.80 -3.06 8.28
N ALA A 323 -0.65 -2.81 9.58
CA ALA A 323 0.10 -3.65 10.51
C ALA A 323 -0.76 -4.13 11.69
N PRO A 324 -1.53 -5.22 11.50
CA PRO A 324 -2.47 -5.75 12.50
C PRO A 324 -1.79 -6.38 13.71
N HIS A 325 -2.40 -6.15 14.89
CA HIS A 325 -2.07 -6.77 16.16
C HIS A 325 -3.32 -7.09 16.96
N THR A 326 -3.26 -8.14 17.80
CA THR A 326 -4.41 -8.52 18.64
C THR A 326 -4.67 -7.48 19.73
N ALA A 327 -5.88 -7.50 20.29
CA ALA A 327 -6.23 -6.62 21.40
C ALA A 327 -5.35 -6.89 22.64
N GLU A 328 -5.03 -8.16 22.88
CA GLU A 328 -4.19 -8.59 24.01
C GLU A 328 -2.76 -8.05 23.85
N GLU A 329 -2.20 -8.10 22.63
CA GLU A 329 -0.88 -7.53 22.37
C GLU A 329 -0.88 -6.03 22.58
N LYS A 330 -1.93 -5.33 22.12
CA LYS A 330 -2.06 -3.86 22.26
C LYS A 330 -2.44 -3.41 23.67
N ALA A 331 -2.86 -4.30 24.56
CA ALA A 331 -3.14 -4.00 25.96
C ALA A 331 -1.88 -3.91 26.87
N GLN A 332 -0.70 -4.20 26.35
CA GLN A 332 0.56 -4.09 27.08
C GLN A 332 0.95 -2.63 27.35
N SER A 333 1.95 -2.40 28.22
CA SER A 333 2.50 -1.05 28.45
C SER A 333 3.06 -0.48 27.15
N PHE A 334 3.04 0.87 26.99
CA PHE A 334 3.52 1.54 25.79
C PHE A 334 4.96 1.17 25.42
N ALA A 335 5.82 0.92 26.41
CA ALA A 335 7.20 0.49 26.16
C ALA A 335 7.29 -0.91 25.56
N GLN A 336 6.40 -1.83 25.92
CA GLN A 336 6.44 -3.25 25.57
C GLN A 336 5.54 -3.62 24.37
N VAL A 337 4.46 -2.87 24.17
CA VAL A 337 3.48 -3.15 23.09
C VAL A 337 4.16 -3.20 21.72
N PRO A 338 3.76 -4.12 20.83
CA PRO A 338 4.27 -4.16 19.48
C PRO A 338 3.85 -2.93 18.66
N PHE A 339 4.70 -2.55 17.71
CA PHE A 339 4.46 -1.50 16.75
C PHE A 339 3.42 -1.93 15.71
N GLY A 340 2.52 -1.03 15.33
CA GLY A 340 1.61 -1.27 14.22
C GLY A 340 0.30 -0.49 14.35
N ILE A 341 -0.16 -0.04 13.18
CA ILE A 341 -1.44 0.65 12.95
C ILE A 341 -2.13 -0.04 11.78
N ILE A 342 -3.43 -0.34 11.89
CA ILE A 342 -4.21 -0.77 10.73
C ILE A 342 -4.76 0.43 9.98
N GLY A 343 -4.72 0.41 8.64
CA GLY A 343 -5.03 1.57 7.82
C GLY A 343 -5.77 1.31 6.50
N LEU A 344 -5.90 0.06 6.03
CA LEU A 344 -6.45 -0.24 4.70
C LEU A 344 -7.84 0.38 4.46
N GLU A 345 -8.79 0.18 5.37
CA GLU A 345 -10.17 0.62 5.14
C GLU A 345 -10.36 2.15 5.15
N PRO A 346 -9.70 2.91 6.05
CA PRO A 346 -9.82 4.37 6.03
C PRO A 346 -8.80 5.07 5.11
N ALA A 347 -7.85 4.35 4.49
CA ALA A 347 -6.70 4.92 3.79
C ALA A 347 -7.07 5.98 2.77
N LEU A 348 -8.01 5.66 1.85
CA LEU A 348 -8.42 6.58 0.80
C LEU A 348 -8.88 7.93 1.37
N ALA A 349 -9.79 7.89 2.35
CA ALA A 349 -10.31 9.11 2.98
C ALA A 349 -9.26 9.86 3.80
N LEU A 350 -8.32 9.14 4.44
CA LEU A 350 -7.19 9.73 5.15
C LEU A 350 -6.23 10.45 4.19
N TYR A 351 -5.91 9.85 3.06
CA TYR A 351 -5.10 10.51 2.02
C TYR A 351 -5.83 11.70 1.40
N MET A 352 -7.14 11.60 1.14
CA MET A 352 -7.93 12.73 0.70
C MET A 352 -7.90 13.88 1.72
N LYS A 353 -8.00 13.56 3.02
CA LYS A 353 -7.89 14.54 4.11
C LYS A 353 -6.51 15.19 4.19
N ALA A 354 -5.44 14.40 4.03
CA ALA A 354 -4.06 14.89 4.13
C ALA A 354 -3.61 15.71 2.92
N LEU A 355 -4.04 15.32 1.71
CA LEU A 355 -3.41 15.75 0.47
C LEU A 355 -4.38 16.42 -0.52
N LEU A 356 -5.59 15.85 -0.70
CA LEU A 356 -6.52 16.32 -1.73
C LEU A 356 -7.30 17.55 -1.29
N TRP A 357 -7.95 17.49 -0.14
CA TRP A 357 -8.78 18.59 0.36
C TRP A 357 -7.97 19.86 0.69
N PRO A 358 -6.73 19.76 1.19
CA PRO A 358 -5.86 20.94 1.32
C PRO A 358 -5.27 21.46 0.00
N GLY A 359 -5.50 20.76 -1.13
CA GLY A 359 -4.98 21.16 -2.44
C GLY A 359 -3.50 20.85 -2.67
N VAL A 360 -2.90 19.94 -1.89
CA VAL A 360 -1.49 19.50 -2.07
C VAL A 360 -1.34 18.75 -3.39
N VAL A 361 -2.32 17.92 -3.74
CA VAL A 361 -2.36 17.19 -5.01
C VAL A 361 -3.74 17.29 -5.67
N SER A 362 -3.78 17.11 -6.99
CA SER A 362 -5.02 16.94 -7.75
C SER A 362 -5.54 15.50 -7.64
N TRP A 363 -6.80 15.27 -8.07
CA TRP A 363 -7.36 13.93 -8.19
C TRP A 363 -6.49 12.99 -9.04
N GLY A 364 -6.09 13.45 -10.23
CA GLY A 364 -5.25 12.63 -11.11
C GLY A 364 -3.94 12.21 -10.43
N ARG A 365 -3.31 13.12 -9.67
CA ARG A 365 -2.08 12.79 -8.97
C ARG A 365 -2.30 11.86 -7.78
N LEU A 366 -3.34 12.09 -6.97
CA LEU A 366 -3.68 11.20 -5.86
C LEU A 366 -3.91 9.77 -6.35
N LEU A 367 -4.71 9.63 -7.42
CA LEU A 367 -5.01 8.32 -8.01
C LEU A 367 -3.79 7.68 -8.66
N ALA A 368 -2.90 8.46 -9.29
CA ALA A 368 -1.63 7.92 -9.79
C ALA A 368 -0.78 7.33 -8.67
N MET A 369 -0.69 8.01 -7.52
CA MET A 369 0.08 7.56 -6.35
C MET A 369 -0.54 6.33 -5.68
N LEU A 370 -1.86 6.15 -5.77
CA LEU A 370 -2.61 5.03 -5.19
C LEU A 370 -2.82 3.87 -6.18
N SER A 371 -2.43 3.99 -7.46
CA SER A 371 -2.66 2.95 -8.46
C SER A 371 -1.48 2.79 -9.42
N TRP A 372 -1.33 3.68 -10.40
CA TRP A 372 -0.36 3.58 -11.49
C TRP A 372 1.10 3.51 -11.02
N ASN A 373 1.48 4.35 -10.05
CA ASN A 373 2.84 4.37 -9.54
C ASN A 373 3.18 3.09 -8.76
N GLY A 374 2.23 2.58 -7.96
CA GLY A 374 2.36 1.28 -7.30
C GLY A 374 2.49 0.14 -8.30
N ALA A 375 1.67 0.12 -9.37
CA ALA A 375 1.77 -0.88 -10.42
C ALA A 375 3.16 -0.88 -11.08
N LYS A 376 3.68 0.31 -11.44
CA LYS A 376 5.03 0.46 -11.99
C LYS A 376 6.12 0.00 -11.03
N LEU A 377 5.99 0.32 -9.74
CA LEU A 377 6.96 -0.06 -8.71
C LEU A 377 7.13 -1.57 -8.65
N VAL A 378 6.04 -2.31 -8.69
CA VAL A 378 6.07 -3.78 -8.55
C VAL A 378 6.01 -4.54 -9.88
N GLY A 379 6.08 -3.84 -11.02
CA GLY A 379 6.14 -4.45 -12.35
C GLY A 379 4.82 -5.05 -12.84
N LEU A 380 3.67 -4.48 -12.44
CA LEU A 380 2.32 -4.91 -12.83
C LEU A 380 1.64 -3.93 -13.80
N GLN A 381 2.35 -2.91 -14.29
CA GLN A 381 1.79 -1.81 -15.10
C GLN A 381 1.20 -2.23 -16.45
N ASP A 382 1.51 -3.43 -16.95
CA ASP A 382 0.96 -3.89 -18.22
C ASP A 382 -0.52 -4.29 -18.11
N THR A 383 -0.99 -4.61 -16.91
CA THR A 383 -2.35 -5.10 -16.69
C THR A 383 -3.08 -4.37 -15.56
N LYS A 384 -2.39 -3.68 -14.67
CA LYS A 384 -2.95 -3.06 -13.46
C LYS A 384 -2.58 -1.58 -13.29
N GLY A 385 -3.33 -0.89 -12.46
CA GLY A 385 -3.11 0.52 -12.16
C GLY A 385 -3.62 1.48 -13.24
N HIS A 386 -4.29 0.97 -14.25
CA HIS A 386 -4.91 1.76 -15.34
C HIS A 386 -6.19 1.08 -15.86
N LEU A 387 -6.97 1.83 -16.66
CA LEU A 387 -8.23 1.38 -17.26
C LEU A 387 -8.16 1.21 -18.80
N GLY A 388 -6.96 1.18 -19.37
CA GLY A 388 -6.80 0.94 -20.81
C GLY A 388 -7.50 -0.34 -21.27
N VAL A 389 -8.06 -0.34 -22.49
CA VAL A 389 -8.73 -1.52 -23.05
C VAL A 389 -7.77 -2.72 -23.05
N GLY A 390 -8.22 -3.86 -22.51
CA GLY A 390 -7.42 -5.06 -22.30
C GLY A 390 -6.78 -5.18 -20.92
N ALA A 391 -6.73 -4.10 -20.12
CA ALA A 391 -6.31 -4.16 -18.71
C ALA A 391 -7.23 -5.05 -17.87
N ASP A 392 -6.77 -5.44 -16.70
CA ASP A 392 -7.63 -6.11 -15.73
C ASP A 392 -8.81 -5.19 -15.35
N ALA A 393 -9.99 -5.80 -15.23
CA ALA A 393 -11.20 -5.08 -14.86
C ALA A 393 -11.23 -4.81 -13.34
N ASP A 394 -10.21 -4.11 -12.86
CA ASP A 394 -10.03 -3.69 -11.47
C ASP A 394 -10.39 -2.20 -11.37
N VAL A 395 -11.51 -1.89 -10.68
CA VAL A 395 -12.06 -0.54 -10.63
C VAL A 395 -12.45 -0.17 -9.20
N THR A 396 -12.10 1.04 -8.80
CA THR A 396 -12.59 1.65 -7.57
C THR A 396 -13.52 2.81 -7.90
N VAL A 397 -14.74 2.76 -7.40
CA VAL A 397 -15.70 3.85 -7.49
C VAL A 397 -15.73 4.59 -6.15
N ILE A 398 -15.52 5.91 -6.20
CA ILE A 398 -15.33 6.75 -5.02
C ILE A 398 -16.47 7.77 -4.96
N ASP A 399 -17.19 7.84 -3.84
CA ASP A 399 -18.11 8.94 -3.52
C ASP A 399 -17.30 10.03 -2.80
N PRO A 400 -16.97 11.15 -3.46
CA PRO A 400 -16.07 12.17 -2.90
C PRO A 400 -16.74 12.99 -1.80
N ASP A 401 -18.05 13.02 -1.74
CA ASP A 401 -18.80 13.89 -0.84
C ASP A 401 -19.39 13.20 0.39
N ARG A 402 -19.39 11.86 0.39
CA ARG A 402 -19.90 11.09 1.53
C ARG A 402 -19.08 11.36 2.78
N ILE A 403 -19.76 11.80 3.84
CA ILE A 403 -19.19 11.95 5.17
C ILE A 403 -19.51 10.69 5.98
N TRP A 404 -18.53 10.16 6.69
CA TRP A 404 -18.68 8.98 7.53
C TRP A 404 -17.74 9.02 8.72
N GLN A 405 -18.06 8.24 9.75
CA GLN A 405 -17.23 8.11 10.94
C GLN A 405 -16.47 6.78 10.90
N VAL A 406 -15.18 6.82 11.23
CA VAL A 406 -14.35 5.61 11.33
C VAL A 406 -14.80 4.80 12.54
N ASP A 407 -15.38 3.62 12.28
CA ASP A 407 -15.70 2.64 13.31
C ASP A 407 -14.88 1.37 13.10
N VAL A 408 -13.85 1.19 13.90
CA VAL A 408 -12.96 0.03 13.81
C VAL A 408 -13.70 -1.30 14.04
N ASN A 409 -14.83 -1.28 14.77
CA ASN A 409 -15.60 -2.49 15.03
C ASN A 409 -16.35 -3.00 13.80
N ALA A 410 -16.57 -2.11 12.82
CA ALA A 410 -17.19 -2.45 11.53
C ALA A 410 -16.19 -2.95 10.50
N PHE A 411 -14.88 -2.92 10.76
CA PHE A 411 -13.84 -3.30 9.80
C PHE A 411 -13.85 -4.81 9.50
N ALA A 412 -13.48 -5.14 8.26
CA ALA A 412 -13.24 -6.52 7.82
C ALA A 412 -11.95 -7.10 8.39
N SER A 413 -10.92 -6.27 8.64
CA SER A 413 -9.71 -6.67 9.35
C SER A 413 -10.05 -7.31 10.69
N ARG A 414 -9.28 -8.33 11.09
CA ARG A 414 -9.43 -8.97 12.40
C ARG A 414 -8.99 -8.07 13.56
N SER A 415 -8.06 -7.16 13.31
CA SER A 415 -7.47 -6.28 14.30
C SER A 415 -8.23 -4.96 14.45
N ARG A 416 -7.96 -4.24 15.55
CA ARG A 416 -8.65 -2.98 15.90
C ARG A 416 -7.68 -1.86 16.28
N ASN A 417 -6.37 -2.06 16.15
CA ASN A 417 -5.32 -1.12 16.52
C ASN A 417 -5.22 0.07 15.55
N CYS A 418 -6.18 0.98 15.64
CA CYS A 418 -6.30 2.12 14.75
C CYS A 418 -6.55 3.41 15.54
N PRO A 419 -5.65 4.41 15.49
CA PRO A 419 -5.82 5.68 16.21
C PRO A 419 -6.86 6.60 15.58
N PHE A 420 -7.38 6.27 14.40
CA PHE A 420 -8.38 7.06 13.69
C PHE A 420 -9.84 6.73 14.08
N HIS A 421 -10.05 5.79 15.02
CA HIS A 421 -11.40 5.47 15.49
C HIS A 421 -12.14 6.74 15.97
N GLY A 422 -13.39 6.90 15.54
CA GLY A 422 -14.19 8.08 15.85
C GLY A 422 -13.94 9.31 14.96
N TRP A 423 -12.92 9.30 14.08
CA TRP A 423 -12.71 10.41 13.17
C TRP A 423 -13.83 10.52 12.14
N SER A 424 -14.30 11.75 11.88
CA SER A 424 -15.17 12.06 10.76
C SER A 424 -14.32 12.32 9.51
N LEU A 425 -14.57 11.57 8.46
CA LEU A 425 -13.84 11.65 7.19
C LEU A 425 -14.82 11.97 6.06
N LYS A 426 -14.32 12.69 5.05
CA LYS A 426 -15.02 12.99 3.79
C LYS A 426 -14.38 12.20 2.67
N GLY A 427 -15.22 11.54 1.88
CA GLY A 427 -14.87 10.62 0.80
C GLY A 427 -14.94 9.16 1.25
N ALA A 428 -15.56 8.32 0.46
CA ALA A 428 -15.76 6.92 0.76
C ALA A 428 -15.76 6.06 -0.51
N VAL A 429 -15.49 4.77 -0.35
CA VAL A 429 -15.66 3.78 -1.42
C VAL A 429 -17.14 3.57 -1.69
N ALA A 430 -17.57 3.76 -2.93
CA ALA A 430 -18.93 3.48 -3.40
C ALA A 430 -19.04 2.08 -4.02
N ALA A 431 -17.98 1.58 -4.66
CA ALA A 431 -17.87 0.18 -5.08
C ALA A 431 -16.40 -0.20 -5.30
N THR A 432 -16.10 -1.48 -5.11
CA THR A 432 -14.83 -2.10 -5.49
C THR A 432 -15.10 -3.28 -6.41
N VAL A 433 -14.52 -3.23 -7.60
CA VAL A 433 -14.63 -4.25 -8.63
C VAL A 433 -13.27 -4.91 -8.81
N VAL A 434 -13.22 -6.23 -8.69
CA VAL A 434 -12.00 -7.03 -8.88
C VAL A 434 -12.25 -8.04 -9.97
N SER A 435 -11.40 -8.04 -11.00
CA SER A 435 -11.55 -8.90 -12.19
C SER A 435 -12.97 -8.86 -12.81
N GLY A 436 -13.54 -7.64 -12.88
CA GLY A 436 -14.87 -7.41 -13.46
C GLY A 436 -16.05 -7.82 -12.59
N LYS A 437 -15.81 -8.24 -11.34
CA LYS A 437 -16.84 -8.62 -10.37
C LYS A 437 -16.94 -7.57 -9.27
N VAL A 438 -18.12 -7.05 -9.01
CA VAL A 438 -18.37 -6.19 -7.85
C VAL A 438 -18.20 -7.03 -6.61
N LYS A 439 -17.20 -6.69 -5.79
CA LYS A 439 -16.93 -7.37 -4.51
C LYS A 439 -17.59 -6.62 -3.34
N TYR A 440 -17.62 -5.30 -3.43
CA TYR A 440 -18.15 -4.43 -2.39
C TYR A 440 -18.96 -3.29 -3.00
N ALA A 441 -20.16 -3.06 -2.47
CA ALA A 441 -21.01 -1.91 -2.80
C ALA A 441 -21.89 -1.59 -1.60
N PRO A 442 -21.50 -0.65 -0.72
CA PRO A 442 -22.25 -0.32 0.49
C PRO A 442 -23.65 0.26 0.19
N ASP A 443 -23.84 0.85 -1.00
CA ASP A 443 -25.15 1.23 -1.52
C ASP A 443 -25.53 0.30 -2.68
N ALA A 444 -26.14 -0.82 -2.34
CA ALA A 444 -26.58 -1.81 -3.31
C ALA A 444 -27.65 -1.27 -4.29
N GLY A 445 -28.34 -0.17 -3.96
CA GLY A 445 -29.33 0.48 -4.85
C GLY A 445 -28.71 1.03 -6.13
N ARG A 446 -27.40 1.27 -6.16
CA ARG A 446 -26.66 1.69 -7.36
C ARG A 446 -26.37 0.55 -8.35
N LEU A 447 -26.55 -0.71 -7.94
CA LEU A 447 -26.22 -1.90 -8.73
C LEU A 447 -27.50 -2.63 -9.15
N THR A 448 -27.67 -2.87 -10.45
CA THR A 448 -28.80 -3.62 -11.03
C THR A 448 -28.32 -4.77 -11.89
N GLY A 449 -29.09 -5.82 -11.99
CA GLY A 449 -28.81 -6.97 -12.86
C GLY A 449 -27.64 -7.85 -12.40
N ALA A 450 -27.17 -7.72 -11.17
CA ALA A 450 -26.08 -8.52 -10.58
C ALA A 450 -26.60 -9.46 -9.49
N SER A 451 -25.79 -10.46 -9.15
CA SER A 451 -25.98 -11.26 -7.95
C SER A 451 -25.77 -10.40 -6.69
N PRO A 452 -26.31 -10.78 -5.52
CA PRO A 452 -26.06 -10.08 -4.28
C PRO A 452 -24.57 -9.87 -4.01
N VAL A 453 -24.21 -8.66 -3.55
CA VAL A 453 -22.83 -8.27 -3.24
C VAL A 453 -22.73 -7.91 -1.75
N ALA A 454 -21.52 -7.94 -1.20
CA ALA A 454 -21.30 -7.48 0.16
C ALA A 454 -21.54 -5.97 0.28
N THR A 455 -22.37 -5.58 1.24
CA THR A 455 -22.71 -4.18 1.55
C THR A 455 -22.02 -3.68 2.81
N THR A 456 -21.37 -4.57 3.56
CA THR A 456 -20.61 -4.25 4.77
C THR A 456 -19.23 -4.91 4.71
N ALA A 457 -18.25 -4.30 5.37
CA ALA A 457 -16.91 -4.87 5.48
C ALA A 457 -16.91 -6.20 6.26
N ALA A 458 -17.73 -6.33 7.29
CA ALA A 458 -17.93 -7.60 8.01
C ALA A 458 -18.47 -8.71 7.08
N GLY A 459 -19.40 -8.39 6.19
CA GLY A 459 -19.92 -9.32 5.19
C GLY A 459 -18.84 -9.79 4.20
N LEU A 460 -17.91 -8.90 3.82
CA LEU A 460 -16.73 -9.25 3.02
C LEU A 460 -15.84 -10.26 3.75
N ALA A 461 -15.52 -9.99 5.02
CA ALA A 461 -14.67 -10.86 5.82
C ALA A 461 -15.28 -12.27 5.94
N GLN A 462 -16.58 -12.38 6.17
CA GLN A 462 -17.29 -13.66 6.22
C GLN A 462 -17.27 -14.38 4.87
N ALA A 463 -17.50 -13.67 3.76
CA ALA A 463 -17.45 -14.25 2.41
C ALA A 463 -16.03 -14.77 2.08
N ALA A 464 -14.99 -14.02 2.44
CA ALA A 464 -13.60 -14.41 2.23
C ALA A 464 -13.20 -15.68 3.00
N GLN A 465 -13.63 -15.80 4.24
CA GLN A 465 -13.34 -16.97 5.10
C GLN A 465 -14.04 -18.23 4.59
N ASN A 466 -15.27 -18.11 4.09
CA ASN A 466 -16.04 -19.23 3.55
C ASN A 466 -15.58 -19.67 2.15
N GLY A 467 -14.62 -18.98 1.54
CA GLY A 467 -14.19 -19.25 0.16
C GLY A 467 -15.28 -18.98 -0.88
N SER A 468 -16.28 -18.17 -0.55
CA SER A 468 -17.44 -17.85 -1.41
C SER A 468 -17.22 -16.60 -2.28
N GLY A 469 -15.97 -16.18 -2.44
CA GLY A 469 -15.57 -15.03 -3.27
C GLY A 469 -15.71 -15.29 -4.79
N HIS A 470 -16.76 -16.00 -5.20
CA HIS A 470 -17.05 -16.32 -6.62
C HIS A 470 -17.53 -15.14 -7.45
#